data_86739c1a1f04fec93b3c87558326c7df
#
_entry.id   86739c1a1f04fec93b3c87558326c7df
#
_cell.length_a   1.000
_cell.length_b   1.000
_cell.length_c   1.000
_cell.angle_alpha   90.00
_cell.angle_beta   90.00
_cell.angle_gamma   90.00
#
_symmetry.space_group_name_H-M   'P 1'
#
loop_
_entity.id
_entity.type
_entity.pdbx_description
1 polymer ?
#
loop_
_entity_poly.entity_id
_entity_poly.type
_entity_poly.pdbx_seq_one_letter_code
_entity_poly.pdbx_strand_id
1 'polypeptide(L)'
;MMLKIMITGSSGFLGCRLAYLLKERYDLLLPSHSELNVCREEAVRAYIEEHRPDVVFHCAALSNTWYCEQHPEESHRVNVQGTVRLAKACKLTGAKLVFMSSDQVYNGTPILGPLPEDTLLQPVNVYGRHKLEAEQRARWNLPDAVGLRLTWMYDLPESKMKLNSNILVNLCKAYDEGSALKVATHEYRGVTYVWEVVKNLEKAIALPGGI
;
A
#
# COMPACT_ATOMS: atom_id res chain seq x y z
N MET A 1 12.89 24.76 5.04
CA MET A 1 13.27 23.41 5.53
C MET A 1 12.67 22.42 4.56
N MET A 2 13.41 21.41 4.10
CA MET A 2 12.85 20.35 3.25
C MET A 2 11.88 19.49 4.07
N LEU A 3 10.73 19.10 3.49
CA LEU A 3 9.81 18.16 4.15
C LEU A 3 10.51 16.82 4.38
N LYS A 4 10.33 16.29 5.58
CA LYS A 4 10.84 14.98 5.97
C LYS A 4 9.76 13.91 5.73
N ILE A 5 10.03 12.98 4.84
CA ILE A 5 9.07 11.95 4.42
C ILE A 5 9.56 10.58 4.84
N MET A 6 8.76 9.88 5.63
CA MET A 6 9.00 8.47 5.96
C MET A 6 8.25 7.56 4.97
N ILE A 7 8.93 6.54 4.46
CA ILE A 7 8.33 5.52 3.59
C ILE A 7 8.54 4.16 4.22
N THR A 8 7.51 3.57 4.82
CA THR A 8 7.57 2.18 5.27
C THR A 8 7.43 1.24 4.07
N GLY A 9 8.12 0.10 4.10
CA GLY A 9 8.14 -0.80 2.96
C GLY A 9 8.88 -0.24 1.75
N SER A 10 9.88 0.61 1.98
CA SER A 10 10.72 1.26 0.95
C SER A 10 11.50 0.27 0.07
N SER A 11 11.72 -0.96 0.51
CA SER A 11 12.30 -2.05 -0.30
C SER A 11 11.27 -2.79 -1.17
N GLY A 12 9.97 -2.51 -1.00
CA GLY A 12 8.87 -3.13 -1.75
C GLY A 12 8.71 -2.55 -3.16
N PHE A 13 7.78 -3.15 -3.93
CA PHE A 13 7.54 -2.78 -5.34
C PHE A 13 7.16 -1.30 -5.51
N LEU A 14 6.20 -0.78 -4.74
CA LEU A 14 5.78 0.62 -4.78
C LEU A 14 6.77 1.52 -4.04
N GLY A 15 7.17 1.13 -2.83
CA GLY A 15 7.98 1.97 -1.94
C GLY A 15 9.36 2.31 -2.52
N CYS A 16 10.02 1.38 -3.23
CA CYS A 16 11.33 1.66 -3.83
C CYS A 16 11.25 2.68 -4.97
N ARG A 17 10.16 2.68 -5.74
CA ARG A 17 9.93 3.66 -6.82
C ARG A 17 9.58 5.03 -6.27
N LEU A 18 8.78 5.06 -5.21
CA LEU A 18 8.45 6.30 -4.51
C LEU A 18 9.73 6.92 -3.90
N ALA A 19 10.55 6.13 -3.21
CA ALA A 19 11.82 6.59 -2.67
C ALA A 19 12.75 7.10 -3.77
N TYR A 20 12.83 6.39 -4.90
CA TYR A 20 13.64 6.83 -6.05
C TYR A 20 13.17 8.19 -6.61
N LEU A 21 11.85 8.38 -6.76
CA LEU A 21 11.30 9.64 -7.30
C LEU A 21 11.52 10.83 -6.35
N LEU A 22 11.42 10.59 -5.04
CA LEU A 22 11.41 11.66 -4.04
C LEU A 22 12.79 12.03 -3.49
N LYS A 23 13.82 11.20 -3.68
CA LYS A 23 15.13 11.31 -3.02
C LYS A 23 15.87 12.65 -3.23
N GLU A 24 15.66 13.32 -4.37
CA GLU A 24 16.33 14.58 -4.68
C GLU A 24 15.53 15.82 -4.20
N ARG A 25 14.30 15.60 -3.72
CA ARG A 25 13.37 16.70 -3.39
C ARG A 25 12.98 16.75 -1.92
N TYR A 26 13.20 15.67 -1.19
CA TYR A 26 12.75 15.51 0.20
C TYR A 26 13.82 14.84 1.06
N ASP A 27 13.76 15.10 2.36
CA ASP A 27 14.55 14.36 3.35
C ASP A 27 13.84 13.04 3.63
N LEU A 28 14.42 11.91 3.19
CA LEU A 28 13.77 10.61 3.22
C LEU A 28 14.22 9.76 4.40
N LEU A 29 13.26 9.26 5.16
CA LEU A 29 13.41 8.20 6.14
C LEU A 29 12.92 6.88 5.53
N LEU A 30 13.80 5.92 5.34
CA LEU A 30 13.55 4.65 4.65
C LEU A 30 13.82 3.47 5.59
N PRO A 31 13.07 3.32 6.70
CA PRO A 31 13.37 2.28 7.67
C PRO A 31 13.22 0.88 7.05
N SER A 32 14.22 0.04 7.31
CA SER A 32 14.14 -1.40 7.08
C SER A 32 13.17 -2.06 8.07
N HIS A 33 12.79 -3.31 7.82
CA HIS A 33 11.94 -4.05 8.74
C HIS A 33 12.59 -4.25 10.13
N SER A 34 13.92 -4.35 10.20
CA SER A 34 14.65 -4.48 11.46
C SER A 34 14.68 -3.18 12.26
N GLU A 35 14.70 -2.02 11.60
CA GLU A 35 14.67 -0.71 12.26
C GLU A 35 13.24 -0.32 12.69
N LEU A 36 12.25 -0.64 11.85
CA LEU A 36 10.85 -0.33 12.13
C LEU A 36 9.93 -1.50 11.78
N ASN A 37 9.63 -2.33 12.76
CA ASN A 37 8.60 -3.35 12.64
C ASN A 37 7.23 -2.75 13.01
N VAL A 38 6.37 -2.55 12.02
CA VAL A 38 5.02 -1.98 12.19
C VAL A 38 4.11 -2.82 13.10
N CYS A 39 4.48 -4.07 13.39
CA CYS A 39 3.76 -4.91 14.33
C CYS A 39 4.06 -4.61 15.81
N ARG A 40 5.03 -3.75 16.11
CA ARG A 40 5.43 -3.38 17.47
C ARG A 40 5.01 -1.93 17.76
N GLU A 41 4.03 -1.74 18.64
CA GLU A 41 3.43 -0.44 18.91
C GLU A 41 4.45 0.56 19.49
N GLU A 42 5.24 0.14 20.46
CA GLU A 42 6.25 0.97 21.08
C GLU A 42 7.36 1.36 20.09
N ALA A 43 7.77 0.43 19.21
CA ALA A 43 8.77 0.71 18.19
C ALA A 43 8.25 1.75 17.16
N VAL A 44 7.00 1.63 16.73
CA VAL A 44 6.37 2.60 15.82
C VAL A 44 6.30 3.97 16.46
N ARG A 45 5.83 4.04 17.71
CA ARG A 45 5.72 5.30 18.44
C ARG A 45 7.09 5.94 18.63
N ALA A 46 8.05 5.20 19.18
CA ALA A 46 9.39 5.72 19.44
C ALA A 46 10.08 6.21 18.16
N TYR A 47 9.98 5.45 17.07
CA TYR A 47 10.59 5.85 15.79
C TYR A 47 10.01 7.15 15.25
N ILE A 48 8.68 7.32 15.27
CA ILE A 48 8.03 8.54 14.77
C ILE A 48 8.27 9.73 15.71
N GLU A 49 8.28 9.52 17.02
CA GLU A 49 8.60 10.58 18.00
C GLU A 49 10.06 11.07 17.88
N GLU A 50 11.01 10.16 17.63
CA GLU A 50 12.43 10.48 17.47
C GLU A 50 12.69 11.22 16.16
N HIS A 51 12.21 10.69 15.04
CA HIS A 51 12.56 11.19 13.71
C HIS A 51 11.67 12.33 13.22
N ARG A 52 10.48 12.50 13.80
CA ARG A 52 9.52 13.57 13.48
C ARG A 52 9.31 13.76 11.98
N PRO A 53 8.85 12.75 11.22
CA PRO A 53 8.49 12.96 9.83
C PRO A 53 7.30 13.91 9.71
N ASP A 54 7.29 14.75 8.67
CA ASP A 54 6.13 15.57 8.31
C ASP A 54 5.04 14.72 7.62
N VAL A 55 5.49 13.72 6.85
CA VAL A 55 4.61 12.83 6.08
C VAL A 55 5.06 11.38 6.22
N VAL A 56 4.11 10.48 6.36
CA VAL A 56 4.33 9.02 6.34
C VAL A 56 3.58 8.41 5.17
N PHE A 57 4.33 7.85 4.19
CA PHE A 57 3.78 6.94 3.19
C PHE A 57 3.89 5.50 3.69
N HIS A 58 2.76 4.90 4.01
CA HIS A 58 2.71 3.52 4.50
C HIS A 58 2.50 2.55 3.34
N CYS A 59 3.62 2.02 2.79
CA CYS A 59 3.64 1.03 1.71
C CYS A 59 3.90 -0.40 2.20
N ALA A 60 4.26 -0.58 3.48
CA ALA A 60 4.46 -1.91 4.04
C ALA A 60 3.14 -2.65 4.19
N ALA A 61 3.05 -3.85 3.60
CA ALA A 61 1.87 -4.69 3.68
C ALA A 61 2.20 -6.15 3.32
N LEU A 62 1.39 -7.08 3.81
CA LEU A 62 1.26 -8.41 3.24
C LEU A 62 0.20 -8.33 2.14
N SER A 63 0.63 -8.36 0.86
CA SER A 63 -0.24 -8.12 -0.30
C SER A 63 -0.60 -9.37 -1.09
N ASN A 64 -0.02 -10.52 -0.76
CA ASN A 64 -0.37 -11.80 -1.38
C ASN A 64 -1.71 -12.29 -0.78
N THR A 65 -2.77 -12.25 -1.57
CA THR A 65 -4.14 -12.59 -1.14
C THR A 65 -4.24 -14.03 -0.67
N TRP A 66 -3.59 -14.97 -1.36
CA TRP A 66 -3.57 -16.38 -0.97
C TRP A 66 -2.84 -16.58 0.37
N TYR A 67 -1.69 -15.93 0.55
CA TYR A 67 -0.97 -15.99 1.83
C TYR A 67 -1.81 -15.44 2.98
N CYS A 68 -2.52 -14.33 2.76
CA CYS A 68 -3.40 -13.74 3.76
C CYS A 68 -4.55 -14.69 4.16
N GLU A 69 -5.07 -15.48 3.21
CA GLU A 69 -6.10 -16.49 3.48
C GLU A 69 -5.56 -17.61 4.37
N GLN A 70 -4.32 -18.04 4.15
CA GLN A 70 -3.68 -19.10 4.96
C GLN A 70 -3.20 -18.59 6.33
N HIS A 71 -2.90 -17.29 6.45
CA HIS A 71 -2.34 -16.65 7.65
C HIS A 71 -3.13 -15.40 8.06
N PRO A 72 -4.43 -15.53 8.38
CA PRO A 72 -5.29 -14.37 8.64
C PRO A 72 -4.84 -13.52 9.85
N GLU A 73 -4.34 -14.14 10.91
CA GLU A 73 -3.85 -13.43 12.09
C GLU A 73 -2.62 -12.59 11.80
N GLU A 74 -1.67 -13.12 11.02
CA GLU A 74 -0.49 -12.37 10.61
C GLU A 74 -0.87 -11.24 9.66
N SER A 75 -1.74 -11.51 8.69
CA SER A 75 -2.28 -10.49 7.79
C SER A 75 -2.97 -9.36 8.58
N HIS A 76 -3.80 -9.68 9.56
CA HIS A 76 -4.44 -8.68 10.42
C HIS A 76 -3.41 -7.86 11.21
N ARG A 77 -2.42 -8.53 11.81
CA ARG A 77 -1.37 -7.87 12.60
C ARG A 77 -0.55 -6.87 11.79
N VAL A 78 -0.23 -7.22 10.53
CA VAL A 78 0.54 -6.34 9.63
C VAL A 78 -0.35 -5.29 8.98
N ASN A 79 -1.42 -5.72 8.29
CA ASN A 79 -2.20 -4.84 7.42
C ASN A 79 -3.16 -3.93 8.20
N VAL A 80 -3.76 -4.43 9.29
CA VAL A 80 -4.70 -3.64 10.09
C VAL A 80 -3.98 -2.96 11.23
N GLN A 81 -3.42 -3.75 12.16
CA GLN A 81 -2.83 -3.18 13.37
C GLN A 81 -1.61 -2.30 13.06
N GLY A 82 -0.77 -2.68 12.05
CA GLY A 82 0.36 -1.86 11.61
C GLY A 82 -0.08 -0.48 11.13
N THR A 83 -1.11 -0.41 10.28
CA THR A 83 -1.68 0.85 9.79
C THR A 83 -2.27 1.69 10.93
N VAL A 84 -2.99 1.05 11.86
CA VAL A 84 -3.59 1.74 13.03
C VAL A 84 -2.51 2.31 13.95
N ARG A 85 -1.42 1.57 14.21
CA ARG A 85 -0.31 2.06 15.05
C ARG A 85 0.36 3.30 14.43
N LEU A 86 0.57 3.27 13.10
CA LEU A 86 1.09 4.43 12.39
C LEU A 86 0.13 5.62 12.46
N ALA A 87 -1.20 5.41 12.30
CA ALA A 87 -2.19 6.47 12.44
C ALA A 87 -2.16 7.10 13.84
N LYS A 88 -2.06 6.28 14.89
CA LYS A 88 -1.94 6.77 16.27
C LYS A 88 -0.65 7.57 16.51
N ALA A 89 0.49 7.08 16.01
CA ALA A 89 1.76 7.76 16.15
C ALA A 89 1.81 9.07 15.36
N CYS A 90 1.27 9.09 14.14
CA CYS A 90 1.13 10.31 13.34
C CYS A 90 0.25 11.35 14.03
N LYS A 91 -0.85 10.92 14.67
CA LYS A 91 -1.71 11.82 15.46
C LYS A 91 -0.95 12.52 16.58
N LEU A 92 -0.07 11.82 17.29
CA LEU A 92 0.72 12.37 18.40
C LEU A 92 1.75 13.40 17.92
N THR A 93 2.27 13.27 16.72
CA THR A 93 3.33 14.15 16.20
C THR A 93 2.85 15.19 15.21
N GLY A 94 1.59 15.10 14.76
CA GLY A 94 1.04 15.97 13.72
C GLY A 94 1.45 15.57 12.30
N ALA A 95 2.04 14.39 12.10
CA ALA A 95 2.46 13.90 10.79
C ALA A 95 1.24 13.54 9.93
N LYS A 96 1.29 13.86 8.62
CA LYS A 96 0.31 13.39 7.63
C LYS A 96 0.54 11.91 7.34
N LEU A 97 -0.52 11.10 7.39
CA LEU A 97 -0.47 9.70 6.99
C LEU A 97 -1.15 9.50 5.64
N VAL A 98 -0.41 8.93 4.69
CA VAL A 98 -0.95 8.39 3.43
C VAL A 98 -0.67 6.89 3.41
N PHE A 99 -1.72 6.07 3.35
CA PHE A 99 -1.57 4.61 3.41
C PHE A 99 -2.20 3.92 2.20
N MET A 100 -1.60 2.78 1.83
CA MET A 100 -2.04 2.03 0.66
C MET A 100 -3.15 1.05 1.05
N SER A 101 -4.36 1.31 0.57
CA SER A 101 -5.46 0.34 0.54
C SER A 101 -5.44 -0.43 -0.79
N SER A 102 -6.54 -1.06 -1.17
CA SER A 102 -6.60 -1.91 -2.36
C SER A 102 -8.01 -1.92 -2.96
N ASP A 103 -8.08 -2.11 -4.28
CA ASP A 103 -9.30 -2.45 -5.01
C ASP A 103 -9.97 -3.75 -4.51
N GLN A 104 -9.23 -4.59 -3.77
CA GLN A 104 -9.78 -5.80 -3.16
C GLN A 104 -10.87 -5.53 -2.11
N VAL A 105 -11.05 -4.28 -1.67
CA VAL A 105 -12.20 -3.88 -0.84
C VAL A 105 -13.53 -3.97 -1.60
N TYR A 106 -13.49 -3.90 -2.94
CA TYR A 106 -14.66 -4.07 -3.82
C TYR A 106 -14.94 -5.53 -4.20
N ASN A 107 -14.03 -6.44 -3.84
CA ASN A 107 -14.18 -7.86 -4.17
C ASN A 107 -15.40 -8.44 -3.44
N GLY A 108 -16.38 -8.93 -4.21
CA GLY A 108 -17.68 -9.42 -3.69
C GLY A 108 -18.84 -8.47 -3.97
N THR A 109 -18.58 -7.28 -4.50
CA THR A 109 -19.65 -6.42 -4.99
C THR A 109 -20.32 -7.06 -6.23
N PRO A 110 -21.65 -7.18 -6.27
CA PRO A 110 -22.35 -7.78 -7.41
C PRO A 110 -22.52 -6.82 -8.59
N ILE A 111 -22.15 -5.55 -8.42
CA ILE A 111 -22.30 -4.51 -9.44
C ILE A 111 -21.12 -4.58 -10.39
N LEU A 112 -21.39 -4.60 -11.70
CA LEU A 112 -20.37 -4.47 -12.73
C LEU A 112 -19.91 -3.01 -12.82
N GLY A 113 -18.58 -2.80 -12.82
CA GLY A 113 -17.98 -1.48 -12.80
C GLY A 113 -18.24 -0.61 -14.03
N PRO A 114 -17.81 0.65 -13.99
CA PRO A 114 -16.94 1.25 -12.96
C PRO A 114 -17.68 1.49 -11.63
N LEU A 115 -16.97 1.21 -10.52
CA LEU A 115 -17.54 1.32 -9.18
C LEU A 115 -17.15 2.67 -8.54
N PRO A 116 -18.12 3.46 -8.03
CA PRO A 116 -17.82 4.65 -7.26
C PRO A 116 -17.22 4.30 -5.89
N GLU A 117 -16.48 5.25 -5.29
CA GLU A 117 -15.77 5.05 -4.03
C GLU A 117 -16.69 4.86 -2.82
N ASP A 118 -17.93 5.34 -2.91
CA ASP A 118 -18.98 5.19 -1.89
C ASP A 118 -19.81 3.89 -2.04
N THR A 119 -19.44 3.01 -2.97
CA THR A 119 -20.06 1.68 -3.11
C THR A 119 -20.05 0.94 -1.78
N LEU A 120 -21.16 0.29 -1.43
CA LEU A 120 -21.22 -0.59 -0.25
C LEU A 120 -20.24 -1.76 -0.40
N LEU A 121 -19.29 -1.81 0.52
CA LEU A 121 -18.17 -2.75 0.47
C LEU A 121 -18.45 -3.99 1.31
N GLN A 122 -18.31 -5.16 0.70
CA GLN A 122 -18.45 -6.47 1.35
C GLN A 122 -17.39 -7.44 0.82
N PRO A 123 -16.10 -7.18 1.08
CA PRO A 123 -15.01 -7.99 0.54
C PRO A 123 -15.09 -9.45 1.04
N VAL A 124 -14.95 -10.38 0.10
CA VAL A 124 -15.11 -11.83 0.37
C VAL A 124 -13.80 -12.51 0.78
N ASN A 125 -12.64 -11.93 0.48
CA ASN A 125 -11.35 -12.48 0.87
C ASN A 125 -10.76 -11.77 2.11
N VAL A 126 -9.87 -12.47 2.83
CA VAL A 126 -9.22 -11.95 4.05
C VAL A 126 -8.47 -10.66 3.79
N TYR A 127 -7.72 -10.57 2.70
CA TYR A 127 -6.94 -9.38 2.38
C TYR A 127 -7.83 -8.14 2.19
N GLY A 128 -8.92 -8.25 1.41
CA GLY A 128 -9.87 -7.16 1.20
C GLY A 128 -10.55 -6.73 2.51
N ARG A 129 -10.99 -7.70 3.34
CA ARG A 129 -11.55 -7.41 4.68
C ARG A 129 -10.57 -6.64 5.56
N HIS A 130 -9.30 -7.07 5.59
CA HIS A 130 -8.28 -6.39 6.39
C HIS A 130 -7.95 -4.99 5.85
N LYS A 131 -7.93 -4.80 4.52
CA LYS A 131 -7.74 -3.46 3.95
C LYS A 131 -8.91 -2.54 4.29
N LEU A 132 -10.14 -3.01 4.18
CA LEU A 132 -11.32 -2.23 4.59
C LEU A 132 -11.32 -1.88 6.09
N GLU A 133 -11.00 -2.85 6.94
CA GLU A 133 -10.87 -2.61 8.39
C GLU A 133 -9.76 -1.59 8.68
N ALA A 134 -8.63 -1.67 7.98
CA ALA A 134 -7.54 -0.71 8.11
C ALA A 134 -7.97 0.71 7.72
N GLU A 135 -8.73 0.88 6.62
CA GLU A 135 -9.31 2.17 6.22
C GLU A 135 -10.15 2.77 7.34
N GLN A 136 -11.10 1.99 7.86
CA GLN A 136 -12.03 2.44 8.89
C GLN A 136 -11.31 2.82 10.19
N ARG A 137 -10.43 1.94 10.67
CA ARG A 137 -9.73 2.14 11.95
C ARG A 137 -8.64 3.19 11.88
N ALA A 138 -7.91 3.31 10.76
CA ALA A 138 -6.91 4.36 10.59
C ALA A 138 -7.57 5.75 10.62
N ARG A 139 -8.66 5.94 9.87
CA ARG A 139 -9.41 7.20 9.85
C ARG A 139 -10.11 7.51 11.18
N TRP A 140 -10.58 6.50 11.90
CA TRP A 140 -11.10 6.71 13.26
C TRP A 140 -10.03 7.30 14.18
N ASN A 141 -8.79 6.81 14.09
CA ASN A 141 -7.68 7.29 14.92
C ASN A 141 -7.09 8.63 14.42
N LEU A 142 -7.03 8.82 13.11
CA LEU A 142 -6.48 10.01 12.45
C LEU A 142 -7.42 10.40 11.29
N PRO A 143 -8.45 11.26 11.54
CA PRO A 143 -9.42 11.63 10.51
C PRO A 143 -8.80 12.26 9.26
N ASP A 144 -7.64 12.92 9.40
CA ASP A 144 -6.89 13.50 8.28
C ASP A 144 -6.02 12.48 7.50
N ALA A 145 -6.04 11.19 7.87
CA ALA A 145 -5.36 10.17 7.08
C ALA A 145 -5.99 10.00 5.69
N VAL A 146 -5.14 9.79 4.69
CA VAL A 146 -5.55 9.52 3.31
C VAL A 146 -5.29 8.05 2.98
N GLY A 147 -6.33 7.32 2.61
CA GLY A 147 -6.23 5.95 2.12
C GLY A 147 -6.38 5.90 0.60
N LEU A 148 -5.52 5.15 -0.07
CA LEU A 148 -5.54 5.04 -1.53
C LEU A 148 -5.86 3.61 -1.93
N ARG A 149 -7.01 3.38 -2.56
CA ARG A 149 -7.43 2.09 -3.10
C ARG A 149 -6.73 1.84 -4.43
N LEU A 150 -5.55 1.24 -4.34
CA LEU A 150 -4.74 0.95 -5.52
C LEU A 150 -5.21 -0.34 -6.19
N THR A 151 -5.22 -0.32 -7.53
CA THR A 151 -5.45 -1.51 -8.34
C THR A 151 -4.18 -2.36 -8.45
N TRP A 152 -4.23 -3.46 -9.19
CA TRP A 152 -3.07 -4.28 -9.41
C TRP A 152 -2.01 -3.55 -10.24
N MET A 153 -0.87 -3.28 -9.62
CA MET A 153 0.19 -2.50 -10.24
C MET A 153 1.16 -3.39 -11.01
N TYR A 154 1.63 -2.89 -12.15
CA TYR A 154 2.65 -3.53 -12.98
C TYR A 154 3.78 -2.56 -13.32
N ASP A 155 4.93 -3.12 -13.69
CA ASP A 155 6.05 -2.41 -14.31
C ASP A 155 6.61 -3.25 -15.47
N LEU A 156 7.38 -2.62 -16.32
CA LEU A 156 8.04 -3.29 -17.44
C LEU A 156 9.22 -4.14 -16.96
N PRO A 157 9.52 -5.27 -17.62
CA PRO A 157 10.60 -6.19 -17.22
C PRO A 157 12.01 -5.57 -17.22
N GLU A 158 12.21 -4.48 -17.95
CA GLU A 158 13.51 -3.81 -18.07
C GLU A 158 13.91 -2.98 -16.84
N SER A 159 13.01 -2.85 -15.88
CA SER A 159 13.29 -2.08 -14.66
C SER A 159 14.41 -2.74 -13.84
N LYS A 160 15.45 -1.96 -13.48
CA LYS A 160 16.51 -2.36 -12.55
C LYS A 160 16.01 -2.45 -11.09
N MET A 161 14.75 -2.07 -10.84
CA MET A 161 14.13 -2.09 -9.53
C MET A 161 13.43 -3.43 -9.27
N LYS A 162 13.04 -3.65 -8.02
CA LYS A 162 12.29 -4.86 -7.62
C LYS A 162 11.04 -5.01 -8.48
N LEU A 163 10.95 -6.10 -9.21
CA LEU A 163 9.75 -6.53 -9.92
C LEU A 163 8.98 -7.54 -9.08
N ASN A 164 7.67 -7.36 -9.00
CA ASN A 164 6.79 -8.40 -8.52
C ASN A 164 6.32 -9.22 -9.72
N SER A 165 6.00 -10.49 -9.50
CA SER A 165 5.29 -11.28 -10.49
C SER A 165 3.99 -10.55 -10.87
N ASN A 166 3.82 -10.29 -12.16
CA ASN A 166 2.62 -9.66 -12.72
C ASN A 166 2.34 -10.29 -14.08
N ILE A 167 1.17 -10.00 -14.66
CA ILE A 167 0.74 -10.66 -15.91
C ILE A 167 1.71 -10.42 -17.05
N LEU A 168 2.30 -9.22 -17.17
CA LEU A 168 3.24 -8.91 -18.26
C LEU A 168 4.55 -9.70 -18.10
N VAL A 169 5.11 -9.71 -16.89
CA VAL A 169 6.32 -10.50 -16.59
C VAL A 169 6.08 -11.99 -16.84
N ASN A 170 4.92 -12.50 -16.43
CA ASN A 170 4.57 -13.90 -16.63
C ASN A 170 4.36 -14.24 -18.12
N LEU A 171 3.76 -13.33 -18.90
CA LEU A 171 3.61 -13.50 -20.36
C LEU A 171 4.96 -13.50 -21.08
N CYS A 172 5.85 -12.53 -20.76
CA CYS A 172 7.20 -12.49 -21.34
C CYS A 172 7.96 -13.78 -21.01
N LYS A 173 7.93 -14.21 -19.75
CA LYS A 173 8.59 -15.44 -19.32
C LYS A 173 8.03 -16.68 -20.05
N ALA A 174 6.72 -16.81 -20.13
CA ALA A 174 6.07 -17.92 -20.83
C ALA A 174 6.43 -17.93 -22.32
N TYR A 175 6.50 -16.75 -22.95
CA TYR A 175 6.92 -16.60 -24.35
C TYR A 175 8.38 -17.05 -24.54
N ASP A 176 9.29 -16.56 -23.72
CA ASP A 176 10.72 -16.88 -23.77
C ASP A 176 10.99 -18.38 -23.55
N GLU A 177 10.22 -19.01 -22.65
CA GLU A 177 10.33 -20.43 -22.31
C GLU A 177 9.54 -21.34 -23.28
N GLY A 178 8.75 -20.79 -24.19
CA GLY A 178 7.85 -21.57 -25.06
C GLY A 178 6.79 -22.34 -24.28
N SER A 179 6.42 -21.86 -23.07
CA SER A 179 5.49 -22.51 -22.17
C SER A 179 4.08 -21.92 -22.26
N ALA A 180 3.06 -22.72 -21.90
CA ALA A 180 1.67 -22.25 -21.87
C ALA A 180 1.38 -21.51 -20.57
N LEU A 181 0.77 -20.32 -20.65
CA LEU A 181 0.27 -19.59 -19.51
C LEU A 181 -1.25 -19.78 -19.39
N LYS A 182 -1.70 -20.31 -18.24
CA LYS A 182 -3.12 -20.38 -17.91
C LYS A 182 -3.58 -19.06 -17.31
N VAL A 183 -4.59 -18.45 -17.91
CA VAL A 183 -5.18 -17.19 -17.43
C VAL A 183 -6.67 -17.37 -17.15
N ALA A 184 -7.21 -16.63 -16.19
CA ALA A 184 -8.64 -16.61 -15.91
C ALA A 184 -9.38 -15.91 -17.04
N THR A 185 -10.50 -16.47 -17.50
CA THR A 185 -11.31 -15.92 -18.60
C THR A 185 -12.47 -15.05 -18.13
N HIS A 186 -12.82 -15.12 -16.85
CA HIS A 186 -13.95 -14.41 -16.24
C HIS A 186 -13.55 -13.53 -15.05
N GLU A 187 -12.26 -13.24 -14.89
CA GLU A 187 -11.79 -12.27 -13.90
C GLU A 187 -11.48 -10.92 -14.59
N TYR A 188 -12.11 -9.88 -14.08
CA TYR A 188 -11.90 -8.50 -14.51
C TYR A 188 -11.14 -7.77 -13.39
N ARG A 189 -10.01 -7.17 -13.73
CA ARG A 189 -9.19 -6.45 -12.75
C ARG A 189 -8.75 -5.11 -13.33
N GLY A 190 -8.80 -4.07 -12.53
CA GLY A 190 -8.07 -2.85 -12.81
C GLY A 190 -6.56 -3.12 -12.76
N VAL A 191 -5.84 -2.61 -13.74
CA VAL A 191 -4.36 -2.66 -13.76
C VAL A 191 -3.83 -1.25 -13.94
N THR A 192 -2.79 -0.91 -13.18
CA THR A 192 -2.21 0.43 -13.21
C THR A 192 -0.69 0.35 -13.38
N TYR A 193 -0.15 1.14 -14.29
CA TYR A 193 1.29 1.31 -14.41
C TYR A 193 1.82 1.99 -13.15
N VAL A 194 2.75 1.35 -12.45
CA VAL A 194 3.19 1.79 -11.13
C VAL A 194 3.73 3.22 -11.11
N TRP A 195 4.37 3.66 -12.19
CA TRP A 195 4.92 5.02 -12.27
C TRP A 195 3.85 6.09 -12.38
N GLU A 196 2.66 5.77 -12.87
CA GLU A 196 1.51 6.70 -12.82
C GLU A 196 1.04 6.88 -11.37
N VAL A 197 1.02 5.80 -10.58
CA VAL A 197 0.74 5.90 -9.14
C VAL A 197 1.79 6.76 -8.46
N VAL A 198 3.07 6.41 -8.62
CA VAL A 198 4.19 7.07 -7.93
C VAL A 198 4.25 8.58 -8.22
N LYS A 199 4.08 8.99 -9.49
CA LYS A 199 4.04 10.40 -9.90
C LYS A 199 2.91 11.20 -9.25
N ASN A 200 1.82 10.53 -8.90
CA ASN A 200 0.64 11.18 -8.31
C ASN A 200 0.57 11.07 -6.78
N LEU A 201 1.35 10.18 -6.15
CA LEU A 201 1.33 10.01 -4.68
C LEU A 201 1.65 11.28 -3.91
N GLU A 202 2.51 12.14 -4.44
CA GLU A 202 2.86 13.42 -3.82
C GLU A 202 1.62 14.33 -3.65
N LYS A 203 0.68 14.27 -4.59
CA LYS A 203 -0.58 15.03 -4.50
C LYS A 203 -1.42 14.64 -3.29
N ALA A 204 -1.29 13.39 -2.83
CA ALA A 204 -2.03 12.90 -1.67
C ALA A 204 -1.62 13.59 -0.35
N ILE A 205 -0.45 14.24 -0.29
CA ILE A 205 0.00 15.00 0.88
C ILE A 205 -0.96 16.17 1.16
N ALA A 206 -1.43 16.81 0.11
CA ALA A 206 -2.30 18.00 0.20
C ALA A 206 -3.80 17.67 0.26
N LEU A 207 -4.18 16.40 0.11
CA LEU A 207 -5.58 16.02 0.18
C LEU A 207 -6.11 16.09 1.62
N PRO A 208 -7.39 16.49 1.81
CA PRO A 208 -8.06 16.29 3.08
C PRO A 208 -8.15 14.80 3.41
N GLY A 209 -8.39 14.46 4.66
CA GLY A 209 -8.58 13.07 5.06
C GLY A 209 -9.72 12.40 4.29
N GLY A 210 -9.48 11.17 3.84
CA GLY A 210 -10.45 10.44 3.00
C GLY A 210 -9.90 9.09 2.54
N ILE A 211 -10.71 8.45 1.70
CA ILE A 211 -10.31 7.26 0.94
C ILE A 211 -10.44 7.60 -0.52
#